data_ad01342134b4c6e8f9daec487145aceb
#
_entry.id   ad01342134b4c6e8f9daec487145aceb
#
_cell.length_a   1.000
_cell.length_b   1.000
_cell.length_c   1.000
_cell.angle_alpha   90.00
_cell.angle_beta   90.00
_cell.angle_gamma   90.00
#
_symmetry.space_group_name_H-M   'P 1'
#
loop_
_entity.id
_entity.type
_entity.pdbx_description
1 polymer ?
#
loop_
_entity_poly.entity_id
_entity_poly.type
_entity_poly.pdbx_seq_one_letter_code
_entity_poly.pdbx_strand_id
1 'polypeptide(L)'
;GLGAVHGIAGPFGGMFPNAPHGAVCAALLPAALEINERVLKKRYSDHVCHLRLKELTNMIVGTQDAIFDDALEWIQQTVHLLRIPRLRSYGLSKDSLPLLIEKSMQASSMKGNPVPLLREEIADIIQRAL
;
A
#
# COMPACT_ATOMS: atom_id res chain seq x y z
N GLY A 1 -8.12 -11.64 1.07
CA GLY A 1 -8.97 -10.46 0.90
C GLY A 1 -8.22 -9.27 0.33
N LEU A 2 -8.95 -8.35 -0.28
CA LEU A 2 -8.41 -7.08 -0.74
C LEU A 2 -8.12 -6.17 0.46
N GLY A 3 -7.15 -5.28 0.35
CA GLY A 3 -6.73 -4.40 1.45
C GLY A 3 -6.48 -2.98 0.97
N ALA A 4 -5.61 -2.23 1.67
CA ALA A 4 -5.34 -0.83 1.41
C ALA A 4 -4.94 -0.53 -0.04
N VAL A 5 -4.13 -1.38 -0.66
CA VAL A 5 -3.72 -1.21 -2.07
C VAL A 5 -4.95 -1.12 -2.98
N HIS A 6 -5.87 -2.10 -2.90
CA HIS A 6 -7.09 -2.09 -3.72
C HIS A 6 -8.11 -1.07 -3.22
N GLY A 7 -8.15 -0.81 -1.92
CA GLY A 7 -8.99 0.23 -1.33
C GLY A 7 -8.67 1.64 -1.82
N ILE A 8 -7.43 1.86 -2.26
CA ILE A 8 -6.98 3.12 -2.88
C ILE A 8 -7.03 3.03 -4.42
N ALA A 9 -6.55 1.92 -5.00
CA ALA A 9 -6.46 1.76 -6.45
C ALA A 9 -7.85 1.75 -7.14
N GLY A 10 -8.88 1.20 -6.50
CA GLY A 10 -10.24 1.24 -7.04
C GLY A 10 -10.78 2.65 -7.22
N PRO A 11 -10.88 3.46 -6.15
CA PRO A 11 -11.24 4.88 -6.25
C PRO A 11 -10.33 5.67 -7.18
N PHE A 12 -9.03 5.40 -7.18
CA PHE A 12 -8.08 6.04 -8.08
C PHE A 12 -8.46 5.80 -9.55
N GLY A 13 -8.76 4.55 -9.93
CA GLY A 13 -9.18 4.21 -11.29
C GLY A 13 -10.50 4.88 -11.69
N GLY A 14 -11.41 5.11 -10.74
CA GLY A 14 -12.63 5.89 -10.96
C GLY A 14 -12.37 7.38 -11.22
N MET A 15 -11.32 7.95 -10.63
CA MET A 15 -10.91 9.35 -10.84
C MET A 15 -10.02 9.51 -12.08
N PHE A 16 -9.20 8.52 -12.39
CA PHE A 16 -8.21 8.52 -13.47
C PHE A 16 -8.36 7.26 -14.35
N PRO A 17 -9.36 7.20 -15.22
CA PRO A 17 -9.72 5.97 -15.94
C PRO A 17 -8.62 5.42 -16.87
N ASN A 18 -7.69 6.27 -17.28
CA ASN A 18 -6.57 5.88 -18.16
C ASN A 18 -5.40 5.23 -17.39
N ALA A 19 -5.44 5.21 -16.06
CA ALA A 19 -4.40 4.60 -15.24
C ALA A 19 -4.56 3.08 -15.21
N PRO A 20 -3.54 2.29 -15.63
CA PRO A 20 -3.61 0.84 -15.55
C PRO A 20 -3.68 0.39 -14.09
N HIS A 21 -4.74 -0.36 -13.73
CA HIS A 21 -5.00 -0.76 -12.35
C HIS A 21 -3.80 -1.47 -11.70
N GLY A 22 -3.16 -2.40 -12.41
CA GLY A 22 -1.98 -3.12 -11.91
C GLY A 22 -0.79 -2.22 -11.64
N ALA A 23 -0.55 -1.20 -12.46
CA ALA A 23 0.52 -0.23 -12.24
C ALA A 23 0.24 0.66 -11.02
N VAL A 24 -1.01 1.07 -10.82
CA VAL A 24 -1.44 1.80 -9.62
C VAL A 24 -1.26 0.95 -8.37
N CYS A 25 -1.66 -0.32 -8.40
CA CYS A 25 -1.43 -1.25 -7.29
C CYS A 25 0.06 -1.42 -6.98
N ALA A 26 0.91 -1.57 -7.99
CA ALA A 26 2.35 -1.71 -7.82
C ALA A 26 2.98 -0.43 -7.22
N ALA A 27 2.55 0.75 -7.65
CA ALA A 27 3.01 2.02 -7.10
C ALA A 27 2.66 2.20 -5.61
N LEU A 28 1.48 1.71 -5.19
CA LEU A 28 0.99 1.81 -3.81
C LEU A 28 1.59 0.76 -2.88
N LEU A 29 2.02 -0.40 -3.42
CA LEU A 29 2.38 -1.58 -2.64
C LEU A 29 3.46 -1.33 -1.58
N PRO A 30 4.62 -0.68 -1.89
CA PRO A 30 5.67 -0.47 -0.90
C PRO A 30 5.18 0.34 0.30
N ALA A 31 4.50 1.45 0.04
CA ALA A 31 3.98 2.33 1.08
C ALA A 31 2.89 1.64 1.92
N ALA A 32 1.99 0.89 1.28
CA ALA A 32 0.95 0.15 1.98
C ALA A 32 1.52 -0.92 2.91
N LEU A 33 2.56 -1.65 2.49
CA LEU A 33 3.24 -2.64 3.33
C LEU A 33 3.92 -1.99 4.52
N GLU A 34 4.69 -0.92 4.30
CA GLU A 34 5.40 -0.20 5.36
C GLU A 34 4.43 0.37 6.40
N ILE A 35 3.35 1.02 5.95
CA ILE A 35 2.35 1.59 6.87
C ILE A 35 1.62 0.50 7.65
N ASN A 36 1.21 -0.60 7.00
CA ASN A 36 0.56 -1.72 7.69
C ASN A 36 1.48 -2.34 8.75
N GLU A 37 2.76 -2.56 8.45
CA GLU A 37 3.73 -3.10 9.41
C GLU A 37 3.91 -2.16 10.61
N ARG A 38 4.06 -0.85 10.36
CA ARG A 38 4.16 0.16 11.41
C ARG A 38 2.92 0.19 12.31
N VAL A 39 1.74 0.13 11.72
CA VAL A 39 0.46 0.11 12.46
C VAL A 39 0.32 -1.18 13.28
N LEU A 40 0.66 -2.34 12.71
CA LEU A 40 0.68 -3.61 13.41
C LEU A 40 1.56 -3.55 14.65
N LYS A 41 2.80 -3.09 14.53
CA LYS A 41 3.72 -2.94 15.66
C LYS A 41 3.20 -1.99 16.73
N LYS A 42 2.64 -0.85 16.32
CA LYS A 42 2.27 0.21 17.24
C LYS A 42 0.95 -0.05 17.97
N ARG A 43 -0.06 -0.62 17.30
CA ARG A 43 -1.43 -0.73 17.85
C ARG A 43 -1.94 -2.14 18.01
N TYR A 44 -1.31 -3.13 17.38
CA TYR A 44 -1.80 -4.52 17.31
C TYR A 44 -0.67 -5.53 17.53
N SER A 45 0.08 -5.39 18.63
CA SER A 45 1.30 -6.17 18.91
C SER A 45 1.08 -7.70 18.91
N ASP A 46 -0.11 -8.17 19.30
CA ASP A 46 -0.43 -9.60 19.40
C ASP A 46 -1.27 -10.13 18.22
N HIS A 47 -1.37 -9.33 17.13
CA HIS A 47 -2.21 -9.71 16.00
C HIS A 47 -1.56 -10.83 15.16
N VAL A 48 -2.36 -11.81 14.72
CA VAL A 48 -1.89 -12.94 13.89
C VAL A 48 -1.18 -12.51 12.60
N CYS A 49 -1.44 -11.33 12.09
CA CYS A 49 -0.78 -10.80 10.89
C CYS A 49 0.73 -10.61 11.04
N HIS A 50 1.27 -10.53 12.27
CA HIS A 50 2.72 -10.52 12.47
C HIS A 50 3.37 -11.81 11.94
N LEU A 51 2.77 -12.97 12.21
CA LEU A 51 3.26 -14.26 11.71
C LEU A 51 3.20 -14.31 10.18
N ARG A 52 2.08 -13.88 9.61
CA ARG A 52 1.91 -13.85 8.15
C ARG A 52 2.88 -12.88 7.46
N LEU A 53 3.14 -11.75 8.11
CA LEU A 53 4.11 -10.77 7.60
C LEU A 53 5.53 -11.33 7.65
N LYS A 54 5.88 -12.07 8.71
CA LYS A 54 7.17 -12.78 8.82
C LYS A 54 7.31 -13.85 7.73
N GLU A 55 6.28 -14.66 7.51
CA GLU A 55 6.27 -15.66 6.45
C GLU A 55 6.46 -15.02 5.06
N LEU A 56 5.73 -13.94 4.77
CA LEU A 56 5.87 -13.17 3.54
C LEU A 56 7.29 -12.62 3.37
N THR A 57 7.84 -12.06 4.43
CA THR A 57 9.21 -11.52 4.46
C THR A 57 10.22 -12.60 4.12
N ASN A 58 10.14 -13.76 4.75
CA ASN A 58 11.02 -14.90 4.48
C ASN A 58 10.91 -15.38 3.02
N MET A 59 9.70 -15.43 2.47
CA MET A 59 9.49 -15.81 1.07
C MET A 59 10.10 -14.81 0.07
N ILE A 60 9.97 -13.52 0.34
CA ILE A 60 10.51 -12.46 -0.54
C ILE A 60 12.03 -12.46 -0.51
N VAL A 61 12.62 -12.53 0.68
CA VAL A 61 14.09 -12.48 0.86
C VAL A 61 14.72 -13.84 0.51
N GLY A 62 13.98 -14.93 0.63
CA GLY A 62 14.46 -16.29 0.34
C GLY A 62 15.27 -16.93 1.46
N THR A 63 15.18 -16.40 2.68
CA THR A 63 15.84 -16.95 3.88
C THR A 63 14.87 -17.04 5.04
N GLN A 64 15.15 -17.93 6.01
CA GLN A 64 14.48 -17.93 7.31
C GLN A 64 15.06 -16.78 8.16
N ASP A 65 14.22 -16.22 9.04
CA ASP A 65 14.59 -15.09 9.90
C ASP A 65 14.96 -13.78 9.16
N ALA A 66 14.41 -13.59 7.96
CA ALA A 66 14.55 -12.37 7.20
C ALA A 66 13.96 -11.16 7.96
N ILE A 67 14.56 -10.00 7.76
CA ILE A 67 14.12 -8.72 8.31
C ILE A 67 13.12 -8.08 7.33
N PHE A 68 12.02 -7.52 7.86
CA PHE A 68 10.99 -6.89 7.04
C PHE A 68 11.56 -5.79 6.13
N ASP A 69 12.51 -5.00 6.63
CA ASP A 69 13.14 -3.92 5.86
C ASP A 69 13.82 -4.43 4.60
N ASP A 70 14.44 -5.62 4.64
CA ASP A 70 15.07 -6.23 3.46
C ASP A 70 14.02 -6.61 2.40
N ALA A 71 12.88 -7.13 2.82
CA ALA A 71 11.76 -7.43 1.91
C ALA A 71 11.15 -6.15 1.33
N LEU A 72 10.98 -5.11 2.15
CA LEU A 72 10.48 -3.81 1.70
C LEU A 72 11.43 -3.18 0.68
N GLU A 73 12.73 -3.20 0.95
CA GLU A 73 13.74 -2.69 0.03
C GLU A 73 13.71 -3.44 -1.31
N TRP A 74 13.61 -4.77 -1.27
CA TRP A 74 13.49 -5.57 -2.49
C TRP A 74 12.28 -5.16 -3.34
N ILE A 75 11.12 -4.94 -2.71
CA ILE A 75 9.89 -4.50 -3.39
C ILE A 75 10.10 -3.10 -3.98
N GLN A 76 10.68 -2.17 -3.22
CA GLN A 76 10.96 -0.80 -3.68
C GLN A 76 11.89 -0.79 -4.88
N GLN A 77 12.97 -1.57 -4.83
CA GLN A 77 13.91 -1.73 -5.93
C GLN A 77 13.23 -2.33 -7.17
N THR A 78 12.39 -3.35 -6.98
CA THR A 78 11.64 -3.98 -8.07
C THR A 78 10.71 -2.98 -8.76
N VAL A 79 9.94 -2.20 -8.00
CA VAL A 79 9.06 -1.14 -8.52
C VAL A 79 9.87 -0.10 -9.32
N HIS A 80 11.06 0.25 -8.81
CA HIS A 80 11.96 1.19 -9.49
C HIS A 80 12.53 0.59 -10.80
N LEU A 81 13.04 -0.64 -10.76
CA LEU A 81 13.61 -1.33 -11.93
C LEU A 81 12.58 -1.53 -13.04
N LEU A 82 11.35 -1.85 -12.69
CA LEU A 82 10.23 -1.99 -13.61
C LEU A 82 9.70 -0.63 -14.10
N ARG A 83 10.26 0.48 -13.63
CA ARG A 83 9.84 1.84 -13.98
C ARG A 83 8.35 2.06 -13.80
N ILE A 84 7.77 1.51 -12.73
CA ILE A 84 6.36 1.72 -12.41
C ILE A 84 6.10 3.21 -12.21
N PRO A 85 5.17 3.82 -12.98
CA PRO A 85 4.90 5.24 -12.87
C PRO A 85 4.32 5.61 -11.51
N ARG A 86 4.68 6.77 -10.99
CA ARG A 86 4.06 7.34 -9.79
C ARG A 86 2.66 7.86 -10.09
N LEU A 87 1.81 7.97 -9.06
CA LEU A 87 0.41 8.37 -9.22
C LEU A 87 0.22 9.74 -9.89
N ARG A 88 1.16 10.67 -9.67
CA ARG A 88 1.16 11.97 -10.36
C ARG A 88 1.23 11.88 -11.88
N SER A 89 1.83 10.82 -12.41
CA SER A 89 1.93 10.59 -13.86
C SER A 89 0.56 10.39 -14.52
N TYR A 90 -0.45 10.04 -13.72
CA TYR A 90 -1.83 9.86 -14.17
C TYR A 90 -2.74 11.05 -13.86
N GLY A 91 -2.17 12.14 -13.31
CA GLY A 91 -2.90 13.39 -13.04
C GLY A 91 -3.27 13.63 -11.57
N LEU A 92 -2.85 12.75 -10.63
CA LEU A 92 -3.07 13.03 -9.22
C LEU A 92 -2.29 14.28 -8.78
N SER A 93 -3.01 15.25 -8.26
CA SER A 93 -2.48 16.52 -7.76
C SER A 93 -2.82 16.70 -6.28
N LYS A 94 -2.22 17.71 -5.65
CA LYS A 94 -2.53 18.05 -4.25
C LYS A 94 -4.01 18.40 -4.06
N ASP A 95 -4.66 18.98 -5.05
CA ASP A 95 -6.07 19.41 -4.97
C ASP A 95 -7.02 18.22 -5.03
N SER A 96 -6.64 17.13 -5.70
CA SER A 96 -7.44 15.91 -5.81
C SER A 96 -7.18 14.89 -4.69
N LEU A 97 -6.11 15.07 -3.90
CA LEU A 97 -5.77 14.21 -2.77
C LEU A 97 -6.91 14.04 -1.75
N PRO A 98 -7.57 15.12 -1.25
CA PRO A 98 -8.63 14.97 -0.25
C PRO A 98 -9.77 14.07 -0.73
N LEU A 99 -10.16 14.22 -1.98
CA LEU A 99 -11.23 13.42 -2.57
C LEU A 99 -10.84 11.94 -2.69
N LEU A 100 -9.60 11.65 -3.10
CA LEU A 100 -9.09 10.28 -3.18
C LEU A 100 -9.07 9.62 -1.79
N ILE A 101 -8.61 10.34 -0.77
CA ILE A 101 -8.58 9.83 0.61
C ILE A 101 -10.00 9.49 1.08
N GLU A 102 -10.96 10.40 0.90
CA GLU A 102 -12.37 10.16 1.29
C GLU A 102 -12.95 8.92 0.60
N LYS A 103 -12.78 8.81 -0.71
CA LYS A 103 -13.26 7.65 -1.47
C LYS A 103 -12.58 6.36 -1.02
N SER A 104 -11.28 6.40 -0.68
CA SER A 104 -10.52 5.25 -0.21
C SER A 104 -11.00 4.76 1.16
N MET A 105 -11.33 5.68 2.07
CA MET A 105 -11.91 5.33 3.38
C MET A 105 -13.25 4.61 3.26
N GLN A 106 -14.04 4.94 2.25
CA GLN A 106 -15.37 4.36 2.00
C GLN A 106 -15.33 3.08 1.15
N ALA A 107 -14.18 2.78 0.55
CA ALA A 107 -14.04 1.63 -0.35
C ALA A 107 -14.24 0.30 0.40
N SER A 108 -15.10 -0.58 -0.14
CA SER A 108 -15.35 -1.90 0.45
C SER A 108 -14.08 -2.75 0.57
N SER A 109 -13.16 -2.62 -0.38
CA SER A 109 -11.87 -3.31 -0.38
C SER A 109 -10.98 -2.91 0.81
N MET A 110 -11.14 -1.70 1.34
CA MET A 110 -10.39 -1.26 2.52
C MET A 110 -10.70 -2.11 3.76
N LYS A 111 -11.92 -2.64 3.86
CA LYS A 111 -12.34 -3.52 4.97
C LYS A 111 -11.55 -4.83 5.01
N GLY A 112 -10.94 -5.24 3.92
CA GLY A 112 -10.07 -6.41 3.85
C GLY A 112 -8.63 -6.17 4.29
N ASN A 113 -8.28 -4.93 4.69
CA ASN A 113 -6.94 -4.65 5.20
C ASN A 113 -6.67 -5.41 6.51
N PRO A 114 -5.45 -5.88 6.76
CA PRO A 114 -5.12 -6.61 7.99
C PRO A 114 -5.51 -5.90 9.27
N VAL A 115 -5.41 -4.59 9.27
CA VAL A 115 -5.77 -3.72 10.40
C VAL A 115 -6.50 -2.47 9.88
N PRO A 116 -7.41 -1.89 10.68
CA PRO A 116 -8.03 -0.61 10.33
C PRO A 116 -6.97 0.49 10.23
N LEU A 117 -7.01 1.24 9.14
CA LEU A 117 -6.14 2.41 8.94
C LEU A 117 -6.90 3.72 9.22
N LEU A 118 -6.20 4.65 9.83
CA LEU A 118 -6.69 6.01 10.05
C LEU A 118 -6.58 6.83 8.74
N ARG A 119 -7.34 7.93 8.68
CA ARG A 119 -7.32 8.85 7.54
C ARG A 119 -5.90 9.32 7.17
N GLU A 120 -5.12 9.71 8.16
CA GLU A 120 -3.74 10.16 8.00
C GLU A 120 -2.80 9.06 7.51
N GLU A 121 -3.06 7.80 7.85
CA GLU A 121 -2.28 6.65 7.38
C GLU A 121 -2.56 6.35 5.91
N ILE A 122 -3.82 6.45 5.49
CA ILE A 122 -4.22 6.36 4.08
C ILE A 122 -3.61 7.51 3.28
N ALA A 123 -3.63 8.73 3.83
CA ALA A 123 -3.00 9.89 3.22
C ALA A 123 -1.48 9.68 3.05
N ASP A 124 -0.79 9.14 4.06
CA ASP A 124 0.65 8.84 4.01
C ASP A 124 0.97 7.82 2.90
N ILE A 125 0.18 6.74 2.77
CA ILE A 125 0.33 5.77 1.68
C ILE A 125 0.25 6.45 0.31
N ILE A 126 -0.77 7.29 0.10
CA ILE A 126 -0.98 7.96 -1.18
C ILE A 126 0.15 8.96 -1.48
N GLN A 127 0.57 9.74 -0.48
CA GLN A 127 1.63 10.73 -0.62
C GLN A 127 2.99 10.10 -0.98
N ARG A 128 3.30 8.95 -0.40
CA ARG A 128 4.54 8.21 -0.72
C ARG A 128 4.55 7.62 -2.12
N ALA A 129 3.38 7.35 -2.70
CA ALA A 129 3.22 6.86 -4.07
C ALA A 129 3.09 8.01 -5.11
N LEU A 130 2.99 9.28 -4.66
CA LEU A 130 2.85 10.46 -5.51
C LEU A 130 4.20 10.84 -6.14
#